data_b95f5b7b587a3525280cb31afa3b806f
#
_entry.id   b95f5b7b587a3525280cb31afa3b806f
#
_cell.length_a   1.000
_cell.length_b   1.000
_cell.length_c   1.000
_cell.angle_alpha   90.00
_cell.angle_beta   90.00
_cell.angle_gamma   90.00
#
_symmetry.space_group_name_H-M   'P 1'
#
loop_
_entity.id
_entity.type
_entity.pdbx_description
1 polymer ?
#
loop_
_entity_poly.entity_id
_entity_poly.type
_entity_poly.pdbx_seq_one_letter_code
_entity_poly.pdbx_strand_id
1 'polypeptide(L)'
;MKITFKPSGVCCREMMFEIDDNNVITDVEFVGGCPGNLIGLRQLVIGQNALEVADKLANIPCGGKTTSCPDKLSRAIRQSL
;
A
#
# COMPACT_ATOMS: atom_id res chain seq x y z
N MET A 1 9.30 11.26 -3.52
CA MET A 1 9.58 10.00 -4.23
C MET A 1 8.27 9.33 -4.57
N LYS A 2 8.04 9.07 -5.83
CA LYS A 2 6.80 8.50 -6.35
C LYS A 2 7.09 7.11 -6.91
N ILE A 3 6.38 6.10 -6.42
CA ILE A 3 6.60 4.70 -6.76
C ILE A 3 5.33 4.12 -7.35
N THR A 4 5.46 3.45 -8.49
CA THR A 4 4.37 2.73 -9.14
C THR A 4 4.79 1.27 -9.31
N PHE A 5 3.91 0.33 -8.97
CA PHE A 5 4.20 -1.09 -9.15
C PHE A 5 2.93 -1.89 -9.41
N LYS A 6 3.11 -3.08 -9.98
CA LYS A 6 2.02 -3.98 -10.30
C LYS A 6 2.10 -5.20 -9.39
N PRO A 7 1.25 -5.29 -8.35
CA PRO A 7 1.27 -6.45 -7.46
C PRO A 7 0.72 -7.69 -8.16
N SER A 8 1.11 -8.84 -7.67
CA SER A 8 0.59 -10.12 -8.14
C SER A 8 -0.11 -10.86 -7.00
N GLY A 9 -1.05 -11.74 -7.33
CA GLY A 9 -1.76 -12.53 -6.33
C GLY A 9 -2.79 -11.76 -5.51
N VAL A 10 -3.13 -10.51 -5.90
CA VAL A 10 -4.11 -9.68 -5.23
C VAL A 10 -5.06 -9.07 -6.25
N CYS A 11 -6.18 -8.49 -5.77
CA CYS A 11 -7.24 -8.03 -6.66
C CYS A 11 -6.92 -6.70 -7.36
N CYS A 12 -6.10 -5.84 -6.82
CA CYS A 12 -5.71 -4.60 -7.49
C CYS A 12 -4.66 -4.87 -8.56
N ARG A 13 -4.74 -4.12 -9.66
CA ARG A 13 -3.86 -4.31 -10.81
C ARG A 13 -2.60 -3.46 -10.72
N GLU A 14 -2.68 -2.32 -10.08
CA GLU A 14 -1.58 -1.38 -9.99
C GLU A 14 -1.73 -0.57 -8.71
N MET A 15 -0.62 -0.23 -8.11
CA MET A 15 -0.54 0.64 -6.94
C MET A 15 0.47 1.74 -7.19
N MET A 16 0.19 2.93 -6.65
CA MET A 16 1.10 4.05 -6.67
C MET A 16 1.11 4.69 -5.29
N PHE A 17 2.29 5.10 -4.83
CA PHE A 17 2.38 5.87 -3.60
C PHE A 17 3.51 6.89 -3.71
N GLU A 18 3.36 7.96 -2.94
CA GLU A 18 4.34 9.04 -2.88
C GLU A 18 4.75 9.28 -1.45
N ILE A 19 6.07 9.38 -1.22
CA ILE A 19 6.67 9.58 0.09
C ILE A 19 7.50 10.86 0.02
N ASP A 20 7.35 11.75 1.01
CA ASP A 20 8.12 12.98 1.08
C ASP A 20 9.49 12.76 1.75
N ASP A 21 10.26 13.85 1.90
CA ASP A 21 11.60 13.80 2.49
C ASP A 21 11.61 13.40 3.97
N ASN A 22 10.48 13.48 4.62
CA ASN A 22 10.31 13.09 6.03
C ASN A 22 9.79 11.66 6.19
N ASN A 23 9.76 10.88 5.11
CA ASN A 23 9.22 9.52 5.07
C ASN A 23 7.73 9.47 5.42
N VAL A 24 6.98 10.52 5.09
CA VAL A 24 5.53 10.58 5.26
C VAL A 24 4.86 10.27 3.93
N ILE A 25 3.85 9.40 3.94
CA ILE A 25 3.07 9.09 2.75
C ILE A 25 2.17 10.27 2.43
N THR A 26 2.37 10.88 1.27
CA THR A 26 1.62 12.06 0.83
C THR A 26 0.49 11.70 -0.12
N ASP A 27 0.59 10.56 -0.81
CA ASP A 27 -0.47 10.09 -1.71
C ASP A 27 -0.37 8.58 -1.90
N VAL A 28 -1.52 7.95 -2.14
CA VAL A 28 -1.63 6.52 -2.46
C VAL A 28 -2.79 6.34 -3.43
N GLU A 29 -2.58 5.58 -4.50
CA GLU A 29 -3.64 5.23 -5.45
C GLU A 29 -3.62 3.74 -5.73
N PHE A 30 -4.80 3.16 -5.91
CA PHE A 30 -4.99 1.77 -6.30
C PHE A 30 -5.83 1.70 -7.55
N VAL A 31 -5.43 0.87 -8.50
CA VAL A 31 -6.19 0.62 -9.73
C VAL A 31 -6.77 -0.78 -9.66
N GLY A 32 -8.09 -0.89 -9.74
CA GLY A 32 -8.81 -2.16 -9.57
C GLY A 32 -8.99 -2.53 -8.11
N GLY A 33 -9.33 -3.79 -7.86
CA GLY A 33 -9.51 -4.32 -6.50
C GLY A 33 -10.85 -3.96 -5.87
N CYS A 34 -10.87 -3.86 -4.55
CA CYS A 34 -12.08 -3.57 -3.76
C CYS A 34 -12.16 -2.07 -3.48
N PRO A 35 -12.95 -1.30 -4.26
CA PRO A 35 -12.89 0.17 -4.19
C PRO A 35 -13.13 0.74 -2.79
N GLY A 36 -14.13 0.23 -2.07
CA GLY A 36 -14.44 0.73 -0.73
C GLY A 36 -13.31 0.51 0.25
N ASN A 37 -12.74 -0.70 0.28
CA ASN A 37 -11.65 -1.03 1.18
C ASN A 37 -10.36 -0.27 0.84
N LEU A 38 -10.06 -0.11 -0.43
CA LEU A 38 -8.84 0.58 -0.86
C LEU A 38 -8.94 2.09 -0.65
N ILE A 39 -10.13 2.69 -0.83
CA ILE A 39 -10.36 4.10 -0.51
C ILE A 39 -10.18 4.33 0.99
N GLY A 40 -10.74 3.46 1.82
CA GLY A 40 -10.57 3.53 3.28
C GLY A 40 -9.10 3.41 3.69
N LEU A 41 -8.38 2.46 3.10
CA LEU A 41 -6.96 2.28 3.35
C LEU A 41 -6.17 3.56 2.97
N ARG A 42 -6.47 4.15 1.83
CA ARG A 42 -5.85 5.39 1.39
C ARG A 42 -6.01 6.50 2.43
N GLN A 43 -7.22 6.67 2.96
CA GLN A 43 -7.48 7.70 3.98
C GLN A 43 -6.71 7.45 5.28
N LEU A 44 -6.48 6.19 5.63
CA LEU A 44 -5.77 5.84 6.85
C LEU A 44 -4.25 6.04 6.72
N VAL A 45 -3.68 5.86 5.53
CA VAL A 45 -2.23 5.90 5.37
C VAL A 45 -1.67 7.26 4.94
N ILE A 46 -2.47 8.09 4.29
CA ILE A 46 -2.02 9.44 3.90
C ILE A 46 -1.73 10.26 5.17
N GLY A 47 -0.56 10.88 5.21
CA GLY A 47 -0.11 11.66 6.36
C GLY A 47 0.60 10.84 7.42
N GLN A 48 0.75 9.53 7.22
CA GLN A 48 1.41 8.64 8.17
C GLN A 48 2.85 8.35 7.77
N ASN A 49 3.68 7.97 8.75
CA ASN A 49 5.06 7.56 8.48
C ASN A 49 5.06 6.27 7.67
N ALA A 50 5.85 6.24 6.60
CA ALA A 50 5.88 5.10 5.66
C ALA A 50 6.33 3.81 6.34
N LEU A 51 7.33 3.84 7.21
CA LEU A 51 7.82 2.65 7.91
C LEU A 51 6.78 2.12 8.90
N GLU A 52 6.06 3.00 9.59
CA GLU A 52 4.98 2.58 10.48
C GLU A 52 3.84 1.94 9.71
N VAL A 53 3.48 2.50 8.55
CA VAL A 53 2.47 1.92 7.67
C VAL A 53 2.93 0.54 7.20
N ALA A 54 4.18 0.40 6.78
CA ALA A 54 4.72 -0.88 6.35
C ALA A 54 4.62 -1.94 7.44
N ASP A 55 4.93 -1.59 8.68
CA ASP A 55 4.82 -2.52 9.81
C ASP A 55 3.37 -2.95 10.08
N LYS A 56 2.44 -2.00 10.02
CA LYS A 56 1.02 -2.28 10.29
C LYS A 56 0.36 -3.12 9.21
N LEU A 57 0.78 -2.95 7.97
CA LEU A 57 0.16 -3.64 6.83
C LEU A 57 0.84 -4.94 6.44
N ALA A 58 1.98 -5.25 7.05
CA ALA A 58 2.72 -6.46 6.73
C ALA A 58 1.93 -7.72 7.09
N ASN A 59 1.96 -8.70 6.18
CA ASN A 59 1.38 -10.02 6.40
C ASN A 59 -0.14 -10.04 6.62
N ILE A 60 -0.87 -9.03 6.14
CA ILE A 60 -2.33 -9.04 6.20
C ILE A 60 -2.86 -9.96 5.09
N PRO A 61 -3.59 -11.04 5.43
CA PRO A 61 -4.14 -11.93 4.42
C PRO A 61 -5.43 -11.38 3.82
N CYS A 62 -5.76 -11.84 2.61
CA CYS A 62 -7.03 -11.52 1.96
C CYS A 62 -7.77 -12.84 1.65
N GLY A 63 -8.82 -13.14 2.38
CA GLY A 63 -9.55 -14.39 2.23
C GLY A 63 -8.64 -15.60 2.46
N GLY A 64 -8.60 -16.53 1.51
CA GLY A 64 -7.74 -17.70 1.57
C GLY A 64 -6.30 -17.48 1.10
N LYS A 65 -5.93 -16.24 0.77
CA LYS A 65 -4.58 -15.91 0.29
C LYS A 65 -3.67 -15.52 1.44
N THR A 66 -2.37 -15.72 1.27
CA THR A 66 -1.36 -15.34 2.27
C THR A 66 -0.94 -13.87 2.12
N THR A 67 -1.41 -13.17 1.11
CA THR A 67 -1.07 -11.78 0.84
C THR A 67 -2.34 -10.98 0.50
N SER A 68 -2.21 -9.66 0.44
CA SER A 68 -3.31 -8.74 0.14
C SER A 68 -2.76 -7.46 -0.48
N CYS A 69 -3.65 -6.57 -0.93
CA CYS A 69 -3.22 -5.25 -1.38
C CYS A 69 -2.47 -4.48 -0.28
N PRO A 70 -2.96 -4.43 0.98
CA PRO A 70 -2.19 -3.81 2.06
C PRO A 70 -0.82 -4.44 2.27
N ASP A 71 -0.72 -5.77 2.26
CA ASP A 71 0.56 -6.46 2.42
C ASP A 71 1.53 -6.14 1.27
N LYS A 72 1.03 -6.09 0.03
CA LYS A 72 1.85 -5.71 -1.12
C LYS A 72 2.34 -4.27 -1.02
N LEU A 73 1.51 -3.36 -0.57
CA LEU A 73 1.90 -1.97 -0.32
C LEU A 73 3.02 -1.91 0.72
N SER A 74 2.90 -2.65 1.81
CA SER A 74 3.92 -2.74 2.85
C SER A 74 5.27 -3.17 2.26
N ARG A 75 5.28 -4.22 1.44
CA ARG A 75 6.51 -4.73 0.81
C ARG A 75 7.13 -3.71 -0.14
N ALA A 76 6.31 -3.02 -0.93
CA ALA A 76 6.78 -2.00 -1.84
C ALA A 76 7.42 -0.81 -1.10
N ILE A 77 6.82 -0.38 0.00
CA ILE A 77 7.35 0.69 0.84
C ILE A 77 8.73 0.28 1.38
N ARG A 78 8.87 -0.92 1.91
CA ARG A 78 10.14 -1.40 2.46
C ARG A 78 11.24 -1.49 1.40
N GLN A 79 10.89 -1.92 0.19
CA GLN A 79 11.85 -2.00 -0.90
C GLN A 79 12.31 -0.62 -1.38
N SER A 80 11.50 0.41 -1.18
CA SER A 80 11.78 1.77 -1.62
C SER A 80 12.58 2.58 -0.61
N LEU A 81 12.61 2.15 0.61
CA LEU A 81 13.33 2.79 1.70
C LEU A 81 14.51 1.94 2.12
#